data_b46704587520664278778658340e9f8e
#
_entry.id   b46704587520664278778658340e9f8e
#
_cell.length_a   1.000
_cell.length_b   1.000
_cell.length_c   1.000
_cell.angle_alpha   90.00
_cell.angle_beta   90.00
_cell.angle_gamma   90.00
#
_symmetry.space_group_name_H-M   'P 1'
#
loop_
_entity.id
_entity.type
_entity.pdbx_description
1 polymer ?
#
loop_
_entity_poly.entity_id
_entity_poly.type
_entity_poly.pdbx_seq_one_letter_code
_entity_poly.pdbx_strand_id
1 'polypeptide(L)'
;EVMTSENLFTAPEGTDLKKAEQLFKQTKVEKLPIVNKKGELTGLFTYSDILKLKSHPNAVKDAFGRLVVGAGVGITKDILDRVHALQQVGADAIALDSAHGHSKGVLAALKDVKKNFKNINVIAGNVGTAAGAKALADAGADAVKVGIGPGSICTTRIVAGAGVPQLTAIIEAASVLKQKKVSIIADGGIRYTGDMVKALAA
;
A
#
# COMPACT_ATOMS: atom_id res chain seq x y z
N GLU A 1 -5.26 -36.36 -12.00
CA GLU A 1 -4.79 -37.09 -13.22
C GLU A 1 -5.25 -36.42 -14.53
N VAL A 2 -5.48 -35.11 -14.44
CA VAL A 2 -5.77 -34.25 -15.61
C VAL A 2 -4.64 -33.25 -15.90
N MET A 3 -3.57 -33.34 -15.11
CA MET A 3 -2.40 -32.47 -15.26
C MET A 3 -1.48 -33.00 -16.38
N THR A 4 -0.98 -32.10 -17.24
CA THR A 4 0.09 -32.43 -18.18
C THR A 4 1.36 -32.77 -17.39
N SER A 5 1.85 -33.97 -17.51
CA SER A 5 3.04 -34.49 -16.80
C SER A 5 4.22 -34.76 -17.71
N GLU A 6 3.97 -34.90 -19.02
CA GLU A 6 4.99 -35.19 -20.02
C GLU A 6 5.22 -34.00 -20.95
N ASN A 7 6.45 -33.88 -21.47
CA ASN A 7 6.84 -32.80 -22.41
C ASN A 7 6.52 -31.39 -21.92
N LEU A 8 6.76 -31.11 -20.64
CA LEU A 8 6.55 -29.80 -20.07
C LEU A 8 7.49 -28.78 -20.71
N PHE A 9 6.92 -27.66 -21.17
CA PHE A 9 7.71 -26.51 -21.56
C PHE A 9 8.25 -25.83 -20.32
N THR A 10 9.57 -25.80 -20.14
CA THR A 10 10.26 -25.16 -19.04
C THR A 10 11.30 -24.17 -19.56
N ALA A 11 11.74 -23.24 -18.73
CA ALA A 11 12.86 -22.37 -19.04
C ALA A 11 13.91 -22.42 -17.91
N PRO A 12 15.19 -22.19 -18.22
CA PRO A 12 16.24 -22.23 -17.23
C PRO A 12 16.16 -21.03 -16.30
N GLU A 13 16.71 -21.20 -15.10
CA GLU A 13 16.94 -20.12 -14.14
C GLU A 13 17.72 -18.96 -14.78
N GLY A 14 17.36 -17.71 -14.48
CA GLY A 14 17.92 -16.52 -15.13
C GLY A 14 17.23 -16.13 -16.45
N THR A 15 16.17 -16.83 -16.86
CA THR A 15 15.35 -16.41 -18.00
C THR A 15 14.72 -15.05 -17.70
N ASP A 16 14.92 -14.07 -18.59
CA ASP A 16 14.32 -12.76 -18.49
C ASP A 16 12.87 -12.71 -19.02
N LEU A 17 12.16 -11.62 -18.73
CA LEU A 17 10.77 -11.43 -19.15
C LEU A 17 10.58 -11.38 -20.66
N LYS A 18 11.56 -10.85 -21.42
CA LYS A 18 11.48 -10.80 -22.89
C LYS A 18 11.55 -12.19 -23.50
N LYS A 19 12.47 -13.01 -23.00
CA LYS A 19 12.63 -14.40 -23.42
C LYS A 19 11.42 -15.24 -23.03
N ALA A 20 10.89 -15.04 -21.81
CA ALA A 20 9.66 -15.70 -21.38
C ALA A 20 8.47 -15.32 -22.29
N GLU A 21 8.32 -14.04 -22.67
CA GLU A 21 7.28 -13.62 -23.60
C GLU A 21 7.41 -14.27 -24.98
N GLN A 22 8.62 -14.40 -25.50
CA GLN A 22 8.86 -15.10 -26.78
C GLN A 22 8.47 -16.56 -26.68
N LEU A 23 8.82 -17.24 -25.59
CA LEU A 23 8.46 -18.63 -25.36
C LEU A 23 6.94 -18.82 -25.29
N PHE A 24 6.21 -17.95 -24.58
CA PHE A 24 4.75 -17.97 -24.55
C PHE A 24 4.11 -17.85 -25.95
N LYS A 25 4.66 -16.95 -26.79
CA LYS A 25 4.16 -16.78 -28.18
C LYS A 25 4.40 -18.01 -29.05
N GLN A 26 5.55 -18.67 -28.87
CA GLN A 26 5.94 -19.83 -29.64
C GLN A 26 5.20 -21.11 -29.21
N THR A 27 5.11 -21.34 -27.90
CA THR A 27 4.55 -22.56 -27.34
C THR A 27 3.05 -22.51 -27.06
N LYS A 28 2.48 -21.29 -27.02
CA LYS A 28 1.07 -21.02 -26.66
C LYS A 28 0.66 -21.55 -25.28
N VAL A 29 1.63 -21.81 -24.39
CA VAL A 29 1.34 -22.13 -22.99
C VAL A 29 1.06 -20.86 -22.20
N GLU A 30 0.33 -20.96 -21.12
CA GLU A 30 0.01 -19.82 -20.25
C GLU A 30 0.92 -19.74 -19.02
N LYS A 31 1.60 -20.82 -18.70
CA LYS A 31 2.47 -20.95 -17.53
C LYS A 31 3.78 -21.58 -17.94
N LEU A 32 4.90 -20.97 -17.53
CA LEU A 32 6.25 -21.37 -17.87
C LEU A 32 7.03 -21.61 -16.58
N PRO A 33 7.17 -22.88 -16.14
CA PRO A 33 8.00 -23.22 -15.00
C PRO A 33 9.47 -22.89 -15.27
N ILE A 34 10.12 -22.31 -14.26
CA ILE A 34 11.56 -22.04 -14.28
C ILE A 34 12.25 -23.11 -13.46
N VAL A 35 13.24 -23.74 -14.06
CA VAL A 35 13.95 -24.85 -13.43
C VAL A 35 15.46 -24.59 -13.35
N ASN A 36 16.09 -25.11 -12.31
CA ASN A 36 17.54 -25.09 -12.17
C ASN A 36 18.20 -26.18 -13.04
N LYS A 37 19.54 -26.30 -12.98
CA LYS A 37 20.31 -27.30 -13.71
C LYS A 37 19.98 -28.74 -13.34
N LYS A 38 19.34 -28.97 -12.18
CA LYS A 38 18.91 -30.29 -11.72
C LYS A 38 17.47 -30.63 -12.12
N GLY A 39 16.76 -29.71 -12.79
CA GLY A 39 15.35 -29.86 -13.14
C GLY A 39 14.39 -29.54 -12.02
N GLU A 40 14.85 -28.95 -10.89
CA GLU A 40 14.00 -28.58 -9.77
C GLU A 40 13.35 -27.22 -10.03
N LEU A 41 12.07 -27.07 -9.67
CA LEU A 41 11.29 -25.85 -9.84
C LEU A 41 11.83 -24.73 -8.94
N THR A 42 12.27 -23.62 -9.55
CA THR A 42 12.78 -22.43 -8.84
C THR A 42 11.92 -21.19 -9.04
N GLY A 43 10.99 -21.20 -9.99
CA GLY A 43 10.11 -20.09 -10.26
C GLY A 43 9.03 -20.41 -11.28
N LEU A 44 8.18 -19.41 -11.54
CA LEU A 44 7.09 -19.52 -12.51
C LEU A 44 6.86 -18.15 -13.16
N PHE A 45 6.84 -18.12 -14.50
CA PHE A 45 6.23 -17.03 -15.24
C PHE A 45 4.84 -17.40 -15.71
N THR A 46 3.91 -16.45 -15.66
CA THR A 46 2.61 -16.60 -16.31
C THR A 46 2.45 -15.57 -17.43
N TYR A 47 1.72 -15.92 -18.48
CA TYR A 47 1.38 -14.98 -19.55
C TYR A 47 0.59 -13.77 -19.02
N SER A 48 -0.27 -13.99 -18.04
CA SER A 48 -1.03 -12.95 -17.35
C SER A 48 -0.11 -11.92 -16.65
N ASP A 49 1.01 -12.34 -16.06
CA ASP A 49 1.95 -11.42 -15.42
C ASP A 49 2.63 -10.50 -16.43
N ILE A 50 2.97 -11.04 -17.61
CA ILE A 50 3.54 -10.24 -18.70
C ILE A 50 2.53 -9.22 -19.23
N LEU A 51 1.26 -9.62 -19.40
CA LEU A 51 0.20 -8.68 -19.80
C LEU A 51 -0.01 -7.57 -18.77
N LYS A 52 -0.02 -7.91 -17.48
CA LYS A 52 -0.14 -6.92 -16.38
C LYS A 52 1.05 -5.96 -16.33
N LEU A 53 2.25 -6.41 -16.62
CA LEU A 53 3.42 -5.52 -16.73
C LEU A 53 3.25 -4.47 -17.82
N LYS A 54 2.66 -4.84 -18.95
CA LYS A 54 2.41 -3.93 -20.07
C LYS A 54 1.23 -2.97 -19.81
N SER A 55 0.16 -3.49 -19.21
CA SER A 55 -1.03 -2.69 -18.92
C SER A 55 -0.87 -1.77 -17.69
N HIS A 56 0.03 -2.13 -16.77
CA HIS A 56 0.29 -1.39 -15.54
C HIS A 56 1.80 -1.12 -15.35
N PRO A 57 2.41 -0.32 -16.25
CA PRO A 57 3.88 -0.10 -16.21
C PRO A 57 4.35 0.64 -14.96
N ASN A 58 3.46 1.42 -14.33
CA ASN A 58 3.74 2.21 -13.12
C ASN A 58 3.36 1.49 -11.82
N ALA A 59 3.01 0.20 -11.87
CA ALA A 59 2.73 -0.56 -10.66
C ALA A 59 3.98 -0.64 -9.75
N VAL A 60 3.83 -0.26 -8.48
CA VAL A 60 4.92 -0.31 -7.50
C VAL A 60 5.19 -1.75 -7.12
N LYS A 61 6.44 -2.19 -7.29
CA LYS A 61 6.86 -3.56 -7.05
C LYS A 61 8.10 -3.61 -6.17
N ASP A 62 8.23 -4.71 -5.44
CA ASP A 62 9.43 -5.03 -4.67
C ASP A 62 10.59 -5.54 -5.56
N ALA A 63 11.72 -5.87 -4.92
CA ALA A 63 12.90 -6.39 -5.62
C ALA A 63 12.66 -7.76 -6.31
N PHE A 64 11.61 -8.47 -5.93
CA PHE A 64 11.20 -9.76 -6.51
C PHE A 64 10.12 -9.60 -7.58
N GLY A 65 9.72 -8.37 -7.91
CA GLY A 65 8.67 -8.09 -8.89
C GLY A 65 7.24 -8.28 -8.38
N ARG A 66 7.03 -8.48 -7.08
CA ARG A 66 5.71 -8.59 -6.43
C ARG A 66 5.16 -7.18 -6.15
N LEU A 67 3.84 -7.03 -6.16
CA LEU A 67 3.21 -5.76 -5.78
C LEU A 67 3.54 -5.42 -4.33
N VAL A 68 3.89 -4.16 -4.09
CA VAL A 68 3.96 -3.61 -2.72
C VAL A 68 2.56 -3.51 -2.15
N VAL A 69 2.36 -4.07 -0.96
CA VAL A 69 1.03 -4.19 -0.34
C VAL A 69 1.01 -3.59 1.07
N GLY A 70 -0.09 -2.91 1.40
CA GLY A 70 -0.37 -2.41 2.74
C GLY A 70 -1.58 -3.10 3.36
N ALA A 71 -1.60 -3.20 4.68
CA ALA A 71 -2.72 -3.76 5.44
C ALA A 71 -3.30 -2.76 6.43
N GLY A 72 -4.64 -2.64 6.47
CA GLY A 72 -5.35 -1.82 7.46
C GLY A 72 -5.47 -2.54 8.80
N VAL A 73 -5.19 -1.82 9.89
CA VAL A 73 -5.32 -2.33 11.25
C VAL A 73 -6.06 -1.31 12.11
N GLY A 74 -7.10 -1.77 12.82
CA GLY A 74 -7.80 -0.97 13.81
C GLY A 74 -7.04 -0.87 15.14
N ILE A 75 -7.46 0.07 15.99
CA ILE A 75 -6.86 0.28 17.31
C ILE A 75 -7.53 -0.67 18.31
N THR A 76 -7.01 -1.89 18.39
CA THR A 76 -7.50 -2.97 19.24
C THR A 76 -6.42 -3.41 20.24
N LYS A 77 -6.80 -4.18 21.26
CA LYS A 77 -5.86 -4.66 22.29
C LYS A 77 -4.79 -5.59 21.73
N ASP A 78 -5.09 -6.29 20.64
CA ASP A 78 -4.23 -7.26 19.94
C ASP A 78 -3.44 -6.64 18.76
N ILE A 79 -3.35 -5.31 18.70
CA ILE A 79 -2.75 -4.60 17.55
C ILE A 79 -1.31 -5.06 17.25
N LEU A 80 -0.51 -5.31 18.27
CA LEU A 80 0.89 -5.72 18.08
C LEU A 80 0.98 -7.12 17.49
N ASP A 81 0.13 -8.04 17.93
CA ASP A 81 0.06 -9.42 17.41
C ASP A 81 -0.39 -9.42 15.95
N ARG A 82 -1.37 -8.57 15.61
CA ARG A 82 -1.84 -8.40 14.23
C ARG A 82 -0.78 -7.82 13.32
N VAL A 83 -0.08 -6.79 13.75
CA VAL A 83 1.03 -6.19 12.98
C VAL A 83 2.15 -7.21 12.80
N HIS A 84 2.49 -7.97 13.84
CA HIS A 84 3.49 -9.04 13.75
C HIS A 84 3.08 -10.09 12.70
N ALA A 85 1.86 -10.60 12.76
CA ALA A 85 1.36 -11.59 11.81
C ALA A 85 1.39 -11.07 10.36
N LEU A 86 0.97 -9.82 10.14
CA LEU A 86 1.01 -9.19 8.82
C LEU A 86 2.43 -9.01 8.28
N GLN A 87 3.37 -8.63 9.16
CA GLN A 87 4.78 -8.52 8.79
C GLN A 87 5.37 -9.89 8.41
N GLN A 88 5.01 -10.97 9.13
CA GLN A 88 5.48 -12.33 8.83
C GLN A 88 5.02 -12.84 7.47
N VAL A 89 3.84 -12.43 6.99
CA VAL A 89 3.35 -12.78 5.65
C VAL A 89 3.76 -11.79 4.58
N GLY A 90 4.62 -10.81 4.91
CA GLY A 90 5.25 -9.91 3.94
C GLY A 90 4.44 -8.66 3.60
N ALA A 91 3.61 -8.13 4.51
CA ALA A 91 3.05 -6.79 4.33
C ALA A 91 4.16 -5.73 4.38
N ASP A 92 4.17 -4.82 3.40
CA ASP A 92 5.19 -3.77 3.25
C ASP A 92 4.88 -2.53 4.09
N ALA A 93 3.60 -2.27 4.34
CA ALA A 93 3.14 -1.14 5.13
C ALA A 93 1.90 -1.51 5.96
N ILE A 94 1.75 -0.81 7.10
CA ILE A 94 0.56 -0.90 7.95
C ILE A 94 -0.16 0.45 7.94
N ALA A 95 -1.47 0.43 7.75
CA ALA A 95 -2.32 1.60 7.90
C ALA A 95 -3.10 1.50 9.23
N LEU A 96 -2.74 2.34 10.20
CA LEU A 96 -3.53 2.56 11.40
C LEU A 96 -4.71 3.45 11.03
N ASP A 97 -5.85 2.84 10.75
CA ASP A 97 -7.04 3.51 10.23
C ASP A 97 -8.05 3.77 11.35
N SER A 98 -8.39 5.04 11.55
CA SER A 98 -9.30 5.49 12.59
C SER A 98 -10.12 6.68 12.11
N ALA A 99 -11.37 6.76 12.56
CA ALA A 99 -12.24 7.91 12.31
C ALA A 99 -11.70 9.21 12.94
N HIS A 100 -10.81 9.12 13.96
CA HIS A 100 -10.18 10.26 14.60
C HIS A 100 -8.74 9.95 15.00
N GLY A 101 -7.82 10.18 14.06
CA GLY A 101 -6.37 9.90 14.22
C GLY A 101 -5.70 10.71 15.34
N HIS A 102 -6.21 11.90 15.68
CA HIS A 102 -5.69 12.76 16.75
C HIS A 102 -6.23 12.38 18.15
N SER A 103 -6.56 11.12 18.36
CA SER A 103 -6.96 10.60 19.67
C SER A 103 -5.77 10.05 20.45
N LYS A 104 -5.85 10.09 21.80
CA LYS A 104 -4.81 9.53 22.69
C LYS A 104 -4.53 8.05 22.39
N GLY A 105 -5.57 7.27 22.11
CA GLY A 105 -5.46 5.84 21.81
C GLY A 105 -4.68 5.59 20.50
N VAL A 106 -4.97 6.33 19.45
CA VAL A 106 -4.26 6.20 18.16
C VAL A 106 -2.79 6.60 18.29
N LEU A 107 -2.50 7.72 18.97
CA LEU A 107 -1.13 8.18 19.19
C LEU A 107 -0.32 7.20 20.04
N ALA A 108 -0.92 6.59 21.06
CA ALA A 108 -0.28 5.55 21.87
C ALA A 108 0.00 4.29 21.04
N ALA A 109 -1.01 3.78 20.33
CA ALA A 109 -0.86 2.60 19.48
C ALA A 109 0.20 2.80 18.39
N LEU A 110 0.24 3.97 17.74
CA LEU A 110 1.26 4.30 16.76
C LEU A 110 2.68 4.24 17.36
N LYS A 111 2.88 4.85 18.53
CA LYS A 111 4.17 4.80 19.24
C LYS A 111 4.57 3.37 19.59
N ASP A 112 3.62 2.56 20.06
CA ASP A 112 3.89 1.16 20.41
C ASP A 112 4.24 0.33 19.18
N VAL A 113 3.53 0.50 18.07
CA VAL A 113 3.84 -0.16 16.79
C VAL A 113 5.23 0.23 16.31
N LYS A 114 5.56 1.53 16.25
CA LYS A 114 6.88 2.01 15.79
C LYS A 114 8.03 1.59 16.73
N LYS A 115 7.78 1.45 18.01
CA LYS A 115 8.75 0.95 18.99
C LYS A 115 9.10 -0.54 18.76
N ASN A 116 8.08 -1.35 18.49
CA ASN A 116 8.23 -2.81 18.34
C ASN A 116 8.61 -3.23 16.91
N PHE A 117 8.20 -2.48 15.88
CA PHE A 117 8.38 -2.82 14.46
C PHE A 117 9.09 -1.69 13.71
N LYS A 118 10.41 -1.59 13.89
CA LYS A 118 11.22 -0.49 13.33
C LYS A 118 11.31 -0.47 11.80
N ASN A 119 11.16 -1.61 11.16
CA ASN A 119 11.37 -1.78 9.71
C ASN A 119 10.08 -1.77 8.90
N ILE A 120 8.92 -1.51 9.52
CA ILE A 120 7.65 -1.41 8.78
C ILE A 120 7.24 0.06 8.63
N ASN A 121 6.76 0.40 7.44
CA ASN A 121 6.19 1.73 7.21
C ASN A 121 4.79 1.80 7.82
N VAL A 122 4.50 2.86 8.56
CA VAL A 122 3.21 3.06 9.20
C VAL A 122 2.54 4.32 8.67
N ILE A 123 1.39 4.12 8.03
CA ILE A 123 0.46 5.17 7.64
C ILE A 123 -0.51 5.36 8.79
N ALA A 124 -0.71 6.57 9.27
CA ALA A 124 -1.65 6.82 10.36
C ALA A 124 -2.68 7.89 9.98
N GLY A 125 -3.91 7.71 10.40
CA GLY A 125 -5.02 8.63 10.10
C GLY A 125 -6.36 8.17 10.71
N ASN A 126 -7.45 8.89 10.41
CA ASN A 126 -7.47 10.10 9.60
C ASN A 126 -7.40 11.35 10.47
N VAL A 127 -6.84 12.41 9.90
CA VAL A 127 -6.84 13.74 10.50
C VAL A 127 -7.30 14.79 9.48
N GLY A 128 -7.75 15.95 9.97
CA GLY A 128 -8.18 17.06 9.11
C GLY A 128 -7.57 18.42 9.50
N THR A 129 -6.60 18.43 10.43
CA THR A 129 -5.98 19.66 10.95
C THR A 129 -4.47 19.57 11.03
N ALA A 130 -3.77 20.70 10.97
CA ALA A 130 -2.33 20.79 11.16
C ALA A 130 -1.88 20.18 12.49
N ALA A 131 -2.61 20.43 13.59
CA ALA A 131 -2.27 19.90 14.91
C ALA A 131 -2.32 18.35 14.93
N GLY A 132 -3.36 17.76 14.34
CA GLY A 132 -3.48 16.31 14.23
C GLY A 132 -2.39 15.69 13.34
N ALA A 133 -2.11 16.30 12.21
CA ALA A 133 -1.04 15.87 11.31
C ALA A 133 0.32 15.90 12.00
N LYS A 134 0.63 17.01 12.68
CA LYS A 134 1.86 17.15 13.48
C LYS A 134 1.97 16.09 14.57
N ALA A 135 0.89 15.83 15.31
CA ALA A 135 0.89 14.86 16.41
C ALA A 135 1.17 13.43 15.91
N LEU A 136 0.59 13.01 14.76
CA LEU A 136 0.87 11.72 14.15
C LEU A 136 2.31 11.62 13.67
N ALA A 137 2.84 12.65 13.02
CA ALA A 137 4.23 12.69 12.60
C ALA A 137 5.21 12.61 13.80
N ASP A 138 4.93 13.36 14.88
CA ASP A 138 5.73 13.34 16.11
C ASP A 138 5.65 11.99 16.84
N ALA A 139 4.55 11.24 16.65
CA ALA A 139 4.39 9.88 17.17
C ALA A 139 5.08 8.81 16.31
N GLY A 140 5.66 9.18 15.15
CA GLY A 140 6.47 8.31 14.31
C GLY A 140 5.78 7.78 13.04
N ALA A 141 4.66 8.38 12.59
CA ALA A 141 4.07 8.02 11.31
C ALA A 141 5.03 8.30 10.15
N ASP A 142 5.15 7.38 9.20
CA ASP A 142 5.90 7.56 7.95
C ASP A 142 5.05 8.28 6.90
N ALA A 143 3.72 8.13 6.99
CA ALA A 143 2.76 8.90 6.22
C ALA A 143 1.52 9.22 7.06
N VAL A 144 0.89 10.35 6.78
CA VAL A 144 -0.35 10.80 7.44
C VAL A 144 -1.50 10.78 6.44
N LYS A 145 -2.57 10.07 6.78
CA LYS A 145 -3.79 10.01 5.98
C LYS A 145 -4.74 11.13 6.41
N VAL A 146 -5.05 12.01 5.45
CA VAL A 146 -5.76 13.27 5.66
C VAL A 146 -7.14 13.21 5.02
N GLY A 147 -8.17 13.43 5.82
CA GLY A 147 -9.56 13.49 5.38
C GLY A 147 -10.53 13.13 6.50
N ILE A 148 -11.31 14.12 6.94
CA ILE A 148 -12.41 13.96 7.91
C ILE A 148 -13.70 14.39 7.24
N GLY A 149 -14.53 13.42 6.89
CA GLY A 149 -15.85 13.64 6.30
C GLY A 149 -15.92 13.92 4.79
N PRO A 150 -14.82 13.91 3.97
CA PRO A 150 -14.92 14.29 2.56
C PRO A 150 -15.36 13.16 1.63
N GLY A 151 -15.39 11.91 2.10
CA GLY A 151 -15.75 10.75 1.27
C GLY A 151 -17.16 10.85 0.70
N SER A 152 -17.39 10.31 -0.51
CA SER A 152 -18.68 10.37 -1.21
C SER A 152 -19.79 9.63 -0.46
N ILE A 153 -19.42 8.55 0.25
CA ILE A 153 -20.36 7.74 1.06
C ILE A 153 -20.28 8.08 2.56
N CYS A 154 -19.45 9.08 2.94
CA CYS A 154 -19.24 9.42 4.35
C CYS A 154 -20.45 10.19 4.92
N THR A 155 -21.01 9.68 6.02
CA THR A 155 -22.12 10.30 6.72
C THR A 155 -21.70 11.19 7.90
N THR A 156 -20.42 11.29 8.21
CA THR A 156 -19.91 12.01 9.38
C THR A 156 -20.35 13.48 9.39
N ARG A 157 -20.29 14.17 8.24
CA ARG A 157 -20.72 15.57 8.13
C ARG A 157 -22.22 15.73 8.31
N ILE A 158 -22.99 14.74 7.89
CA ILE A 158 -24.47 14.79 7.94
C ILE A 158 -24.96 14.42 9.32
N VAL A 159 -24.44 13.34 9.91
CA VAL A 159 -24.91 12.80 11.19
C VAL A 159 -24.26 13.49 12.39
N ALA A 160 -22.94 13.66 12.35
CA ALA A 160 -22.17 14.24 13.47
C ALA A 160 -21.85 15.74 13.30
N GLY A 161 -22.11 16.31 12.13
CA GLY A 161 -21.76 17.70 11.83
C GLY A 161 -20.23 17.96 11.80
N ALA A 162 -19.42 16.90 11.79
CA ALA A 162 -17.96 17.00 11.84
C ALA A 162 -17.33 16.77 10.47
N GLY A 163 -16.37 17.60 10.11
CA GLY A 163 -15.62 17.46 8.86
C GLY A 163 -14.81 18.70 8.52
N VAL A 164 -13.83 18.51 7.64
CA VAL A 164 -12.99 19.59 7.11
C VAL A 164 -13.02 19.51 5.59
N PRO A 165 -13.17 20.63 4.86
CA PRO A 165 -13.01 20.63 3.40
C PRO A 165 -11.65 20.05 3.01
N GLN A 166 -11.64 19.12 2.07
CA GLN A 166 -10.44 18.29 1.83
C GLN A 166 -9.21 19.10 1.43
N LEU A 167 -9.36 20.08 0.54
CA LEU A 167 -8.21 20.90 0.14
C LEU A 167 -7.65 21.70 1.32
N THR A 168 -8.50 22.24 2.18
CA THR A 168 -8.10 22.94 3.40
C THR A 168 -7.31 22.01 4.32
N ALA A 169 -7.82 20.78 4.53
CA ALA A 169 -7.14 19.79 5.38
C ALA A 169 -5.76 19.41 4.83
N ILE A 170 -5.63 19.29 3.49
CA ILE A 170 -4.35 19.00 2.84
C ILE A 170 -3.36 20.16 3.04
N ILE A 171 -3.78 21.41 2.79
CA ILE A 171 -2.94 22.61 2.95
C ILE A 171 -2.45 22.71 4.41
N GLU A 172 -3.33 22.55 5.38
CA GLU A 172 -2.96 22.59 6.80
C GLU A 172 -1.97 21.48 7.18
N ALA A 173 -2.20 20.24 6.74
CA ALA A 173 -1.29 19.13 6.98
C ALA A 173 0.06 19.38 6.31
N ALA A 174 0.07 19.85 5.07
CA ALA A 174 1.29 20.14 4.32
C ALA A 174 2.14 21.23 5.01
N SER A 175 1.52 22.25 5.58
CA SER A 175 2.22 23.34 6.27
C SER A 175 3.12 22.87 7.41
N VAL A 176 2.80 21.75 8.05
CA VAL A 176 3.55 21.19 9.21
C VAL A 176 4.35 19.94 8.90
N LEU A 177 4.02 19.22 7.81
CA LEU A 177 4.67 17.96 7.46
C LEU A 177 5.82 18.11 6.45
N LYS A 178 5.79 19.15 5.61
CA LYS A 178 6.79 19.37 4.57
C LYS A 178 8.24 19.34 5.09
N GLN A 179 8.50 19.91 6.25
CA GLN A 179 9.83 19.95 6.88
C GLN A 179 10.20 18.62 7.56
N LYS A 180 9.22 17.77 7.86
CA LYS A 180 9.42 16.50 8.59
C LYS A 180 9.69 15.31 7.67
N LYS A 181 9.60 15.48 6.36
CA LYS A 181 9.70 14.40 5.34
C LYS A 181 8.68 13.28 5.56
N VAL A 182 7.51 13.60 6.14
CA VAL A 182 6.38 12.69 6.31
C VAL A 182 5.43 12.90 5.14
N SER A 183 5.10 11.82 4.45
CA SER A 183 4.22 11.87 3.28
C SER A 183 2.76 12.13 3.69
N ILE A 184 1.99 12.76 2.79
CA ILE A 184 0.57 12.99 2.96
C ILE A 184 -0.19 12.11 1.98
N ILE A 185 -1.23 11.45 2.48
CA ILE A 185 -2.19 10.71 1.67
C ILE A 185 -3.53 11.44 1.76
N ALA A 186 -3.95 12.07 0.66
CA ALA A 186 -5.25 12.71 0.57
C ALA A 186 -6.33 11.65 0.38
N ASP A 187 -7.19 11.49 1.39
CA ASP A 187 -8.20 10.44 1.45
C ASP A 187 -9.62 11.02 1.37
N GLY A 188 -10.28 10.76 0.25
CA GLY A 188 -11.64 11.21 -0.05
C GLY A 188 -11.75 12.66 -0.57
N GLY A 189 -12.92 13.00 -1.12
CA GLY A 189 -13.23 14.34 -1.62
C GLY A 189 -12.60 14.72 -2.95
N ILE A 190 -11.81 13.86 -3.57
CA ILE A 190 -11.20 14.07 -4.89
C ILE A 190 -12.08 13.35 -5.91
N ARG A 191 -12.80 14.10 -6.75
CA ARG A 191 -13.78 13.57 -7.71
C ARG A 191 -13.33 13.74 -9.16
N TYR A 192 -12.61 14.81 -9.44
CA TYR A 192 -12.20 15.21 -10.78
C TYR A 192 -10.70 15.36 -10.89
N THR A 193 -10.17 15.31 -12.10
CA THR A 193 -8.73 15.52 -12.35
C THR A 193 -8.23 16.87 -11.83
N GLY A 194 -9.05 17.93 -11.91
CA GLY A 194 -8.72 19.23 -11.33
C GLY A 194 -8.56 19.20 -9.81
N ASP A 195 -9.28 18.34 -9.10
CA ASP A 195 -9.11 18.17 -7.65
C ASP A 195 -7.77 17.49 -7.33
N MET A 196 -7.35 16.53 -8.15
CA MET A 196 -6.02 15.90 -8.02
C MET A 196 -4.90 16.94 -8.18
N VAL A 197 -4.99 17.79 -9.20
CA VAL A 197 -3.99 18.86 -9.44
C VAL A 197 -3.92 19.81 -8.26
N LYS A 198 -5.07 20.23 -7.70
CA LYS A 198 -5.12 21.11 -6.52
C LYS A 198 -4.50 20.43 -5.29
N ALA A 199 -4.82 19.15 -5.05
CA ALA A 199 -4.28 18.40 -3.94
C ALA A 199 -2.76 18.21 -4.04
N LEU A 200 -2.23 18.00 -5.25
CA LEU A 200 -0.78 17.88 -5.50
C LEU A 200 -0.05 19.23 -5.39
N ALA A 201 -0.72 20.34 -5.68
CA ALA A 201 -0.15 21.69 -5.58
C ALA A 201 -0.12 22.20 -4.14
N ALA A 202 -0.99 21.70 -3.28
CA ALA A 202 -1.11 22.10 -1.87
C ALA A 202 -0.05 21.42 -1.01
#